data_02349941e7d926226b4c6e13a4f3e400
#
_entry.id   02349941e7d926226b4c6e13a4f3e400
#
_cell.length_a   1.000
_cell.length_b   1.000
_cell.length_c   1.000
_cell.angle_alpha   90.00
_cell.angle_beta   90.00
_cell.angle_gamma   90.00
#
_symmetry.space_group_name_H-M   'P 1'
#
loop_
_entity.id
_entity.type
_entity.pdbx_description
1 polymer ?
#
loop_
_entity_poly.entity_id
_entity_poly.type
_entity_poly.pdbx_seq_one_letter_code
_entity_poly.pdbx_strand_id
1 'polypeptide(L)'
;MRQEFVVFTDESNIDSKRFSALSAVSMPYEHFSLVNGQVRWIVSTSEVREIKWEKVRNDRYYRCAEELLAFIIKNVQAYDLRVDVLVWDTHDSRHDVFGRDDIANYERMFYHLLRSSMTRRPAGSVWHIYPDERNGIDWDTVRGCLTSVGMRNRLEHTLFGSLYSDPSFLIKTFQERNSEEEPLIQVADLFSGLAVFSYEKYQAYLAWRHQDKGQMCLFNTGPTRKLSNGERYRSRLLYQFDVMCKERKLGVSLHEEQRLRTFNPLNPINFWPYTPQGDYDKAPTRGQRR
;
A
#
# COMPACT_ATOMS: atom_id res chain seq x y z
N MET A 1 -23.34 -18.12 3.46
CA MET A 1 -22.55 -17.27 4.40
C MET A 1 -21.85 -16.19 3.59
N ARG A 2 -21.77 -14.95 4.10
CA ARG A 2 -20.99 -13.90 3.47
C ARG A 2 -19.50 -14.16 3.70
N GLN A 3 -18.68 -13.91 2.68
CA GLN A 3 -17.24 -14.07 2.79
C GLN A 3 -16.65 -12.93 3.64
N GLU A 4 -15.83 -13.27 4.63
CA GLU A 4 -15.16 -12.29 5.49
C GLU A 4 -13.73 -12.07 5.00
N PHE A 5 -13.27 -10.82 5.08
CA PHE A 5 -11.92 -10.38 4.70
C PHE A 5 -11.30 -9.58 5.83
N VAL A 6 -9.98 -9.60 5.88
CA VAL A 6 -9.18 -8.77 6.75
C VAL A 6 -8.26 -7.88 5.92
N VAL A 7 -8.02 -6.65 6.37
CA VAL A 7 -7.07 -5.72 5.75
C VAL A 7 -6.24 -4.99 6.81
N PHE A 8 -4.94 -4.94 6.56
CA PHE A 8 -3.96 -4.20 7.35
C PHE A 8 -3.40 -3.07 6.51
N THR A 9 -3.27 -1.88 7.09
CA THR A 9 -2.80 -0.70 6.36
C THR A 9 -1.72 0.04 7.10
N ASP A 10 -0.79 0.60 6.33
CA ASP A 10 0.26 1.48 6.82
C ASP A 10 0.64 2.51 5.75
N GLU A 11 1.38 3.53 6.16
CA GLU A 11 1.78 4.65 5.34
C GLU A 11 3.29 4.80 5.22
N SER A 12 3.72 5.62 4.28
CA SER A 12 5.11 6.06 4.13
C SER A 12 5.22 7.50 3.67
N ASN A 13 6.15 8.25 4.30
CA ASN A 13 6.57 9.62 3.91
C ASN A 13 5.51 10.71 3.95
N ILE A 14 4.72 10.83 5.02
CA ILE A 14 3.65 11.82 5.11
C ILE A 14 4.16 13.24 5.43
N ASP A 15 5.30 13.35 6.12
CA ASP A 15 5.64 14.61 6.80
C ASP A 15 6.63 15.54 6.07
N SER A 16 7.21 15.19 4.91
CA SER A 16 8.24 16.09 4.33
C SER A 16 8.70 15.84 2.90
N LYS A 17 8.07 14.95 2.14
CA LYS A 17 8.53 14.62 0.80
C LYS A 17 7.42 14.79 -0.23
N ARG A 18 7.83 14.91 -1.50
CA ARG A 18 6.90 15.13 -2.61
C ARG A 18 5.90 14.00 -2.78
N PHE A 19 6.33 12.74 -2.61
CA PHE A 19 5.45 11.59 -2.77
C PHE A 19 5.19 10.91 -1.43
N SER A 20 3.92 10.63 -1.17
CA SER A 20 3.45 9.82 -0.05
C SER A 20 2.74 8.59 -0.57
N ALA A 21 2.69 7.53 0.22
CA ALA A 21 1.98 6.31 -0.14
C ALA A 21 1.25 5.70 1.05
N LEU A 22 0.14 5.05 0.74
CA LEU A 22 -0.59 4.17 1.64
C LEU A 22 -0.62 2.78 1.04
N SER A 23 -0.50 1.75 1.85
CA SER A 23 -0.66 0.37 1.42
C SER A 23 -1.71 -0.37 2.24
N ALA A 24 -2.37 -1.32 1.59
CA ALA A 24 -3.37 -2.22 2.17
C ALA A 24 -3.03 -3.66 1.79
N VAL A 25 -2.78 -4.50 2.79
CA VAL A 25 -2.58 -5.95 2.64
C VAL A 25 -3.86 -6.64 3.06
N SER A 26 -4.56 -7.29 2.14
CA SER A 26 -5.86 -7.92 2.40
C SER A 26 -5.89 -9.38 1.98
N MET A 27 -6.73 -10.15 2.67
CA MET A 27 -6.92 -11.58 2.41
C MET A 27 -8.28 -12.05 2.96
N PRO A 28 -8.81 -13.23 2.53
CA PRO A 28 -9.89 -13.90 3.22
C PRO A 28 -9.53 -14.16 4.69
N TYR A 29 -10.49 -13.95 5.58
CA TYR A 29 -10.27 -14.07 7.03
C TYR A 29 -9.82 -15.50 7.42
N GLU A 30 -10.26 -16.51 6.70
CA GLU A 30 -9.87 -17.91 6.91
C GLU A 30 -8.36 -18.17 6.74
N HIS A 31 -7.67 -17.37 5.90
CA HIS A 31 -6.24 -17.47 5.69
C HIS A 31 -5.41 -16.60 6.67
N PHE A 32 -6.05 -15.71 7.40
CA PHE A 32 -5.37 -14.73 8.25
C PHE A 32 -4.42 -15.38 9.27
N SER A 33 -4.92 -16.35 10.04
CA SER A 33 -4.13 -16.95 11.12
C SER A 33 -2.86 -17.63 10.60
N LEU A 34 -2.94 -18.29 9.44
CA LEU A 34 -1.81 -18.96 8.83
C LEU A 34 -0.80 -17.96 8.26
N VAL A 35 -1.28 -16.97 7.51
CA VAL A 35 -0.42 -15.95 6.89
C VAL A 35 0.26 -15.11 7.97
N ASN A 36 -0.49 -14.65 8.98
CA ASN A 36 0.06 -13.88 10.10
C ASN A 36 1.09 -14.68 10.90
N GLY A 37 0.84 -15.96 11.13
CA GLY A 37 1.79 -16.87 11.78
C GLY A 37 3.11 -16.99 11.01
N GLN A 38 3.07 -17.12 9.69
CA GLN A 38 4.27 -17.18 8.84
C GLN A 38 5.02 -15.85 8.80
N VAL A 39 4.33 -14.72 8.65
CA VAL A 39 4.94 -13.40 8.69
C VAL A 39 5.61 -13.14 10.04
N ARG A 40 4.94 -13.46 11.15
CA ARG A 40 5.49 -13.39 12.51
C ARG A 40 6.74 -14.26 12.67
N TRP A 41 6.71 -15.46 12.13
CA TRP A 41 7.87 -16.37 12.17
C TRP A 41 9.07 -15.78 11.41
N ILE A 42 8.88 -15.24 10.20
CA ILE A 42 9.94 -14.61 9.41
C ILE A 42 10.56 -13.43 10.20
N VAL A 43 9.75 -12.55 10.78
CA VAL A 43 10.25 -11.42 11.57
C VAL A 43 11.05 -11.91 12.78
N SER A 44 10.52 -12.89 13.52
CA SER A 44 11.17 -13.40 14.74
C SER A 44 12.50 -14.12 14.45
N THR A 45 12.60 -14.87 13.35
CA THR A 45 13.82 -15.60 12.96
C THR A 45 14.88 -14.67 12.35
N SER A 46 14.50 -13.49 11.87
CA SER A 46 15.43 -12.50 11.32
C SER A 46 16.15 -11.66 12.39
N GLU A 47 15.94 -11.94 13.68
CA GLU A 47 16.55 -11.22 14.80
C GLU A 47 16.28 -9.71 14.76
N VAL A 48 15.15 -9.29 14.19
CA VAL A 48 14.66 -7.92 14.22
C VAL A 48 13.41 -7.86 15.11
N ARG A 49 13.29 -6.83 15.94
CA ARG A 49 12.11 -6.63 16.77
C ARG A 49 10.90 -6.26 15.93
N GLU A 50 11.15 -5.39 14.94
CA GLU A 50 10.16 -4.85 14.04
C GLU A 50 10.85 -4.48 12.73
N ILE A 51 10.26 -4.87 11.60
CA ILE A 51 10.72 -4.41 10.30
C ILE A 51 10.00 -3.10 9.92
N LYS A 52 10.78 -2.06 9.61
CA LYS A 52 10.28 -0.81 9.01
C LYS A 52 11.12 -0.46 7.81
N TRP A 53 10.50 0.10 6.77
CA TRP A 53 11.18 0.54 5.56
C TRP A 53 12.39 1.44 5.85
N GLU A 54 12.23 2.36 6.79
CA GLU A 54 13.33 3.26 7.17
C GLU A 54 14.54 2.55 7.77
N LYS A 55 14.33 1.37 8.38
CA LYS A 55 15.39 0.54 8.99
C LYS A 55 16.13 -0.33 7.95
N VAL A 56 15.67 -0.43 6.70
CA VAL A 56 16.34 -1.18 5.62
C VAL A 56 17.60 -0.44 5.18
N ARG A 57 18.66 -0.52 6.01
CA ARG A 57 19.96 0.16 5.83
C ARG A 57 21.17 -0.76 6.05
N ASN A 58 20.92 -2.02 6.39
CA ASN A 58 21.94 -3.05 6.63
C ASN A 58 21.41 -4.43 6.21
N ASP A 59 22.29 -5.43 6.23
CA ASP A 59 22.03 -6.77 5.71
C ASP A 59 20.90 -7.48 6.48
N ARG A 60 20.82 -7.34 7.81
CA ARG A 60 19.80 -7.98 8.63
C ARG A 60 18.38 -7.53 8.23
N TYR A 61 18.14 -6.23 8.24
CA TYR A 61 16.84 -5.66 7.84
C TYR A 61 16.52 -5.91 6.35
N TYR A 62 17.55 -5.90 5.50
CA TYR A 62 17.40 -6.25 4.09
C TYR A 62 16.88 -7.68 3.92
N ARG A 63 17.52 -8.67 4.57
CA ARG A 63 17.12 -10.09 4.46
C ARG A 63 15.71 -10.31 4.97
N CYS A 64 15.35 -9.74 6.12
CA CYS A 64 13.99 -9.82 6.64
C CYS A 64 12.97 -9.24 5.65
N ALA A 65 13.23 -8.06 5.11
CA ALA A 65 12.35 -7.43 4.12
C ALA A 65 12.24 -8.24 2.82
N GLU A 66 13.35 -8.77 2.32
CA GLU A 66 13.41 -9.62 1.13
C GLU A 66 12.58 -10.90 1.32
N GLU A 67 12.72 -11.57 2.47
CA GLU A 67 12.00 -12.79 2.79
C GLU A 67 10.49 -12.54 2.93
N LEU A 68 10.09 -11.45 3.59
CA LEU A 68 8.68 -11.04 3.71
C LEU A 68 8.06 -10.74 2.34
N LEU A 69 8.72 -9.96 1.50
CA LEU A 69 8.25 -9.67 0.14
C LEU A 69 8.17 -10.94 -0.71
N ALA A 70 9.18 -11.81 -0.62
CA ALA A 70 9.17 -13.10 -1.31
C ALA A 70 8.02 -14.00 -0.84
N PHE A 71 7.74 -14.05 0.46
CA PHE A 71 6.62 -14.79 1.03
C PHE A 71 5.28 -14.28 0.47
N ILE A 72 5.05 -12.96 0.50
CA ILE A 72 3.81 -12.37 -0.03
C ILE A 72 3.67 -12.66 -1.53
N ILE A 73 4.69 -12.36 -2.33
CA ILE A 73 4.69 -12.57 -3.78
C ILE A 73 4.45 -14.04 -4.15
N LYS A 74 5.03 -14.96 -3.39
CA LYS A 74 4.86 -16.41 -3.61
C LYS A 74 3.44 -16.87 -3.34
N ASN A 75 2.75 -16.23 -2.42
CA ASN A 75 1.49 -16.73 -1.86
C ASN A 75 0.25 -15.92 -2.25
N VAL A 76 0.39 -14.87 -3.11
CA VAL A 76 -0.76 -14.04 -3.53
C VAL A 76 -1.91 -14.86 -4.12
N GLN A 77 -1.63 -15.93 -4.86
CA GLN A 77 -2.67 -16.78 -5.45
C GLN A 77 -3.16 -17.85 -4.48
N ALA A 78 -2.25 -18.46 -3.70
CA ALA A 78 -2.58 -19.57 -2.80
C ALA A 78 -3.51 -19.15 -1.66
N TYR A 79 -3.34 -17.92 -1.14
CA TYR A 79 -4.14 -17.41 -0.02
C TYR A 79 -5.04 -16.24 -0.42
N ASP A 80 -5.23 -16.03 -1.73
CA ASP A 80 -6.01 -14.89 -2.25
C ASP A 80 -5.57 -13.56 -1.58
N LEU A 81 -4.23 -13.42 -1.41
CA LEU A 81 -3.63 -12.21 -0.88
C LEU A 81 -3.72 -11.09 -1.91
N ARG A 82 -3.99 -9.90 -1.44
CA ARG A 82 -3.98 -8.72 -2.27
C ARG A 82 -3.24 -7.59 -1.58
N VAL A 83 -2.38 -6.90 -2.33
CA VAL A 83 -1.69 -5.69 -1.88
C VAL A 83 -2.05 -4.54 -2.80
N ASP A 84 -2.72 -3.55 -2.28
CA ASP A 84 -3.04 -2.30 -2.98
C ASP A 84 -2.19 -1.17 -2.40
N VAL A 85 -1.49 -0.44 -3.26
CA VAL A 85 -0.65 0.69 -2.86
C VAL A 85 -1.06 1.93 -3.64
N LEU A 86 -1.54 2.94 -2.92
CA LEU A 86 -1.90 4.25 -3.43
C LEU A 86 -0.74 5.21 -3.23
N VAL A 87 -0.27 5.86 -4.29
CA VAL A 87 0.75 6.90 -4.22
C VAL A 87 0.16 8.22 -4.68
N TRP A 88 0.46 9.32 -3.96
CA TRP A 88 0.04 10.66 -4.39
C TRP A 88 1.18 11.66 -4.30
N ASP A 89 1.09 12.70 -5.16
CA ASP A 89 2.00 13.83 -5.16
C ASP A 89 1.46 14.91 -4.21
N THR A 90 2.14 15.13 -3.08
CA THR A 90 1.73 16.13 -2.09
C THR A 90 1.84 17.56 -2.60
N HIS A 91 2.63 17.78 -3.68
CA HIS A 91 2.78 19.07 -4.34
C HIS A 91 1.71 19.32 -5.44
N ASP A 92 0.79 18.40 -5.67
CA ASP A 92 -0.31 18.63 -6.60
C ASP A 92 -1.30 19.63 -5.98
N SER A 93 -1.39 20.82 -6.59
CA SER A 93 -2.24 21.92 -6.11
C SER A 93 -3.73 21.56 -5.99
N ARG A 94 -4.18 20.48 -6.64
CA ARG A 94 -5.54 19.96 -6.50
C ARG A 94 -5.83 19.36 -5.13
N HIS A 95 -4.80 19.09 -4.32
CA HIS A 95 -4.92 18.72 -2.92
C HIS A 95 -5.06 19.94 -2.01
N ASP A 96 -4.66 21.13 -2.48
CA ASP A 96 -4.77 22.39 -1.73
C ASP A 96 -6.19 22.94 -1.86
N VAL A 97 -7.09 22.43 -1.03
CA VAL A 97 -8.50 22.85 -0.99
C VAL A 97 -8.77 23.67 0.27
N PHE A 98 -9.37 24.84 0.11
CA PHE A 98 -9.69 25.73 1.22
C PHE A 98 -10.45 25.00 2.35
N GLY A 99 -9.99 25.17 3.58
CA GLY A 99 -10.57 24.51 4.76
C GLY A 99 -10.20 23.04 4.95
N ARG A 100 -9.22 22.54 4.18
CA ARG A 100 -8.72 21.18 4.24
C ARG A 100 -7.23 21.19 4.64
N ASP A 101 -6.91 20.57 5.75
CA ASP A 101 -5.54 20.36 6.20
C ASP A 101 -4.92 19.05 5.66
N ASP A 102 -3.65 18.83 5.96
CA ASP A 102 -2.92 17.63 5.53
C ASP A 102 -3.52 16.34 6.12
N ILE A 103 -4.08 16.41 7.34
CA ILE A 103 -4.73 15.27 7.98
C ILE A 103 -6.01 14.89 7.21
N ALA A 104 -6.83 15.87 6.85
CA ALA A 104 -8.04 15.63 6.07
C ALA A 104 -7.72 15.10 4.66
N ASN A 105 -6.63 15.56 4.03
CA ASN A 105 -6.15 14.99 2.77
C ASN A 105 -5.72 13.52 2.95
N TYR A 106 -5.06 13.22 4.04
CA TYR A 106 -4.61 11.87 4.38
C TYR A 106 -5.79 10.91 4.64
N GLU A 107 -6.78 11.32 5.43
CA GLU A 107 -8.02 10.56 5.66
C GLU A 107 -8.73 10.22 4.33
N ARG A 108 -8.69 11.15 3.38
CA ARG A 108 -9.22 10.91 2.02
C ARG A 108 -8.44 9.86 1.25
N MET A 109 -7.11 9.86 1.35
CA MET A 109 -6.29 8.84 0.69
C MET A 109 -6.59 7.45 1.28
N PHE A 110 -6.77 7.34 2.60
CA PHE A 110 -7.25 6.10 3.23
C PHE A 110 -8.61 5.66 2.70
N TYR A 111 -9.55 6.59 2.63
CA TYR A 111 -10.85 6.29 2.05
C TYR A 111 -10.75 5.74 0.61
N HIS A 112 -9.94 6.37 -0.24
CA HIS A 112 -9.76 5.92 -1.63
C HIS A 112 -9.08 4.56 -1.70
N LEU A 113 -8.04 4.31 -0.92
CA LEU A 113 -7.35 3.04 -0.85
C LEU A 113 -8.30 1.92 -0.43
N LEU A 114 -8.94 2.07 0.73
CA LEU A 114 -9.82 1.05 1.30
C LEU A 114 -11.04 0.80 0.41
N ARG A 115 -11.71 1.86 -0.06
CA ARG A 115 -12.82 1.73 -1.02
C ARG A 115 -12.39 0.94 -2.24
N SER A 116 -11.24 1.27 -2.82
CA SER A 116 -10.72 0.60 -4.01
C SER A 116 -10.45 -0.89 -3.74
N SER A 117 -9.82 -1.23 -2.62
CA SER A 117 -9.52 -2.61 -2.23
C SER A 117 -10.80 -3.42 -1.96
N MET A 118 -11.75 -2.83 -1.22
CA MET A 118 -12.98 -3.51 -0.80
C MET A 118 -13.94 -3.76 -1.98
N THR A 119 -14.07 -2.82 -2.92
CA THR A 119 -14.95 -2.97 -4.09
C THR A 119 -14.44 -3.95 -5.13
N ARG A 120 -13.20 -4.41 -5.03
CA ARG A 120 -12.63 -5.48 -5.90
C ARG A 120 -12.90 -6.88 -5.39
N ARG A 121 -13.49 -7.01 -4.22
CA ARG A 121 -13.92 -8.28 -3.63
C ARG A 121 -15.39 -8.54 -3.92
N PRO A 122 -15.88 -9.76 -3.75
CA PRO A 122 -17.28 -10.09 -4.01
C PRO A 122 -18.25 -9.16 -3.27
N ALA A 123 -19.36 -8.81 -3.94
CA ALA A 123 -20.41 -8.01 -3.32
C ALA A 123 -20.95 -8.70 -2.06
N GLY A 124 -21.28 -7.91 -1.04
CA GLY A 124 -21.73 -8.41 0.26
C GLY A 124 -20.61 -8.88 1.18
N SER A 125 -19.33 -8.72 0.79
CA SER A 125 -18.20 -9.08 1.65
C SER A 125 -18.20 -8.30 2.97
N VAL A 126 -17.70 -8.95 4.02
CA VAL A 126 -17.61 -8.40 5.39
C VAL A 126 -16.14 -8.14 5.73
N TRP A 127 -15.85 -6.97 6.29
CA TRP A 127 -14.48 -6.50 6.46
C TRP A 127 -14.08 -6.25 7.89
N HIS A 128 -12.88 -6.70 8.24
CA HIS A 128 -12.13 -6.36 9.44
C HIS A 128 -10.95 -5.49 9.01
N ILE A 129 -10.92 -4.24 9.46
CA ILE A 129 -9.96 -3.21 9.04
C ILE A 129 -9.07 -2.86 10.21
N TYR A 130 -7.75 -3.00 10.02
CA TYR A 130 -6.71 -2.76 11.02
C TYR A 130 -5.66 -1.80 10.47
N PRO A 131 -5.86 -0.47 10.63
CA PRO A 131 -4.82 0.50 10.33
C PRO A 131 -3.75 0.51 11.43
N ASP A 132 -2.51 0.94 11.10
CA ASP A 132 -1.49 1.26 12.10
C ASP A 132 -1.95 2.38 13.04
N GLU A 133 -1.51 2.34 14.29
CA GLU A 133 -1.81 3.36 15.28
C GLU A 133 -1.20 4.70 14.87
N ARG A 134 -2.05 5.71 14.71
CA ARG A 134 -1.61 7.06 14.38
C ARG A 134 -2.45 8.13 15.06
N ASN A 135 -1.77 9.04 15.75
CA ASN A 135 -2.41 10.19 16.37
C ASN A 135 -3.00 11.17 15.33
N GLY A 136 -4.15 11.71 15.64
CA GLY A 136 -4.76 12.82 14.91
C GLY A 136 -5.67 12.43 13.74
N ILE A 137 -5.79 11.16 13.38
CA ILE A 137 -6.72 10.68 12.34
C ILE A 137 -8.12 10.51 12.93
N ASP A 138 -9.12 11.03 12.23
CA ASP A 138 -10.54 10.76 12.55
C ASP A 138 -11.03 9.50 11.82
N TRP A 139 -10.71 8.35 12.39
CA TRP A 139 -11.13 7.06 11.86
C TRP A 139 -12.65 6.87 11.78
N ASP A 140 -13.43 7.55 12.64
CA ASP A 140 -14.88 7.52 12.56
C ASP A 140 -15.39 8.19 11.29
N THR A 141 -14.76 9.28 10.87
CA THR A 141 -15.05 9.92 9.57
C THR A 141 -14.73 8.99 8.42
N VAL A 142 -13.54 8.36 8.39
CA VAL A 142 -13.17 7.39 7.33
C VAL A 142 -14.16 6.23 7.29
N ARG A 143 -14.46 5.63 8.43
CA ARG A 143 -15.42 4.53 8.58
C ARG A 143 -16.83 4.92 8.12
N GLY A 144 -17.30 6.10 8.52
CA GLY A 144 -18.62 6.62 8.14
C GLY A 144 -18.76 6.80 6.62
N CYS A 145 -17.71 7.31 5.96
CA CYS A 145 -17.66 7.47 4.51
C CYS A 145 -17.70 6.13 3.78
N LEU A 146 -16.89 5.17 4.22
CA LEU A 146 -16.86 3.82 3.65
C LEU A 146 -18.22 3.12 3.83
N THR A 147 -18.82 3.19 5.01
CA THR A 147 -20.15 2.61 5.29
C THR A 147 -21.22 3.22 4.37
N SER A 148 -21.20 4.54 4.18
CA SER A 148 -22.16 5.24 3.31
C SER A 148 -22.04 4.78 1.85
N VAL A 149 -20.82 4.55 1.34
CA VAL A 149 -20.62 4.03 -0.02
C VAL A 149 -21.07 2.59 -0.15
N GLY A 150 -20.77 1.74 0.83
CA GLY A 150 -21.23 0.36 0.86
C GLY A 150 -22.77 0.28 0.75
N MET A 151 -23.49 1.21 1.39
CA MET A 151 -24.95 1.28 1.35
C MET A 151 -25.52 1.92 0.07
N ARG A 152 -24.86 2.92 -0.52
CA ARG A 152 -25.35 3.59 -1.74
C ARG A 152 -25.49 2.66 -2.93
N ASN A 153 -24.51 1.79 -3.13
CA ASN A 153 -24.58 0.79 -4.21
C ASN A 153 -25.79 -0.15 -4.05
N ARG A 154 -26.29 -0.34 -2.83
CA ARG A 154 -27.52 -1.06 -2.56
C ARG A 154 -28.76 -0.33 -3.09
N LEU A 155 -28.83 1.01 -2.95
CA LEU A 155 -29.98 1.81 -3.39
C LEU A 155 -30.04 1.98 -4.90
N GLU A 156 -28.92 2.14 -5.58
CA GLU A 156 -28.86 2.26 -7.04
C GLU A 156 -29.29 0.96 -7.74
N HIS A 157 -28.93 -0.19 -7.20
CA HIS A 157 -29.38 -1.47 -7.72
C HIS A 157 -30.87 -1.76 -7.45
N THR A 158 -31.46 -1.25 -6.35
CA THR A 158 -32.86 -1.45 -6.02
C THR A 158 -33.81 -0.63 -6.89
N LEU A 159 -33.39 0.53 -7.39
CA LEU A 159 -34.21 1.38 -8.29
C LEU A 159 -34.40 0.76 -9.69
N PHE A 160 -33.56 -0.18 -10.11
CA PHE A 160 -33.56 -0.78 -11.44
C PHE A 160 -33.84 -2.30 -11.49
N GLY A 161 -34.38 -2.94 -10.47
CA GLY A 161 -34.88 -4.29 -10.66
C GLY A 161 -34.63 -5.36 -9.62
N SER A 162 -34.13 -5.09 -8.44
CA SER A 162 -34.09 -6.06 -7.36
C SER A 162 -34.36 -5.42 -6.00
N LEU A 163 -35.42 -5.84 -5.36
CA LEU A 163 -35.79 -5.45 -3.98
C LEU A 163 -34.77 -5.94 -2.92
N TYR A 164 -33.78 -6.76 -3.30
CA TYR A 164 -32.80 -7.37 -2.42
C TYR A 164 -31.41 -7.40 -3.08
N SER A 165 -30.77 -6.24 -3.30
CA SER A 165 -29.36 -6.25 -3.65
C SER A 165 -28.49 -6.21 -2.38
N ASP A 166 -27.50 -7.08 -2.31
CA ASP A 166 -26.50 -7.04 -1.24
C ASP A 166 -25.73 -5.71 -1.29
N PRO A 167 -25.35 -5.14 -0.12
CA PRO A 167 -24.43 -4.01 -0.09
C PRO A 167 -23.12 -4.40 -0.76
N SER A 168 -22.41 -3.46 -1.38
CA SER A 168 -21.12 -3.78 -2.01
C SER A 168 -20.11 -4.35 -1.00
N PHE A 169 -20.17 -3.88 0.24
CA PHE A 169 -19.42 -4.44 1.37
C PHE A 169 -20.00 -3.95 2.72
N LEU A 170 -19.63 -4.64 3.80
CA LEU A 170 -19.98 -4.31 5.18
C LEU A 170 -18.71 -4.20 6.03
N ILE A 171 -18.66 -3.27 6.95
CA ILE A 171 -17.56 -3.14 7.91
C ILE A 171 -18.01 -3.72 9.25
N LYS A 172 -17.38 -4.82 9.68
CA LYS A 172 -17.64 -5.47 10.97
C LYS A 172 -16.74 -4.93 12.07
N THR A 173 -15.45 -4.76 11.76
CA THR A 173 -14.45 -4.23 12.69
C THR A 173 -13.66 -3.12 12.01
N PHE A 174 -13.41 -2.04 12.75
CA PHE A 174 -12.47 -0.99 12.36
C PHE A 174 -11.72 -0.58 13.62
N GLN A 175 -10.45 -0.99 13.74
CA GLN A 175 -9.67 -0.80 14.96
C GLN A 175 -8.21 -0.63 14.65
N GLU A 176 -7.59 0.42 15.18
CA GLU A 176 -6.15 0.62 15.13
C GLU A 176 -5.39 -0.52 15.82
N ARG A 177 -4.22 -0.84 15.29
CA ARG A 177 -3.32 -1.87 15.82
C ARG A 177 -1.89 -1.36 15.82
N ASN A 178 -1.14 -1.76 16.83
CA ASN A 178 0.27 -1.46 16.92
C ASN A 178 1.08 -2.36 15.98
N SER A 179 1.94 -1.77 15.13
CA SER A 179 2.75 -2.50 14.16
C SER A 179 3.76 -3.46 14.81
N GLU A 180 4.23 -3.21 16.04
CA GLU A 180 5.10 -4.14 16.76
C GLU A 180 4.38 -5.47 17.09
N GLU A 181 3.07 -5.41 17.35
CA GLU A 181 2.25 -6.56 17.69
C GLU A 181 1.64 -7.24 16.46
N GLU A 182 1.45 -6.46 15.36
CA GLU A 182 0.77 -6.93 14.14
C GLU A 182 1.69 -6.86 12.91
N PRO A 183 2.46 -7.94 12.64
CA PRO A 183 3.46 -7.95 11.57
C PRO A 183 2.93 -7.72 10.16
N LEU A 184 1.63 -7.91 9.90
CA LEU A 184 1.03 -7.59 8.60
C LEU A 184 0.97 -6.08 8.32
N ILE A 185 0.94 -5.25 9.36
CA ILE A 185 1.12 -3.81 9.25
C ILE A 185 2.55 -3.49 8.80
N GLN A 186 3.56 -4.20 9.35
CA GLN A 186 4.96 -4.04 8.92
C GLN A 186 5.15 -4.42 7.44
N VAL A 187 4.42 -5.43 6.94
CA VAL A 187 4.41 -5.76 5.50
C VAL A 187 3.83 -4.59 4.71
N ALA A 188 2.75 -3.96 5.19
CA ALA A 188 2.18 -2.79 4.55
C ALA A 188 3.19 -1.63 4.48
N ASP A 189 3.94 -1.33 5.55
CA ASP A 189 5.03 -0.34 5.55
C ASP A 189 6.09 -0.63 4.48
N LEU A 190 6.49 -1.89 4.31
CA LEU A 190 7.45 -2.25 3.27
C LEU A 190 6.94 -1.95 1.85
N PHE A 191 5.65 -2.20 1.56
CA PHE A 191 5.08 -1.92 0.24
C PHE A 191 4.90 -0.43 -0.01
N SER A 192 4.43 0.34 0.97
CA SER A 192 4.33 1.81 0.87
C SER A 192 5.71 2.44 0.70
N GLY A 193 6.70 1.98 1.46
CA GLY A 193 8.09 2.42 1.37
C GLY A 193 8.76 2.09 0.03
N LEU A 194 8.54 0.89 -0.52
CA LEU A 194 8.99 0.50 -1.86
C LEU A 194 8.42 1.45 -2.93
N ALA A 195 7.11 1.74 -2.83
CA ALA A 195 6.45 2.64 -3.76
C ALA A 195 7.11 4.02 -3.75
N VAL A 196 7.16 4.69 -2.59
CA VAL A 196 7.75 6.02 -2.47
C VAL A 196 9.21 6.03 -2.93
N PHE A 197 10.00 5.03 -2.53
CA PHE A 197 11.40 4.93 -2.96
C PHE A 197 11.52 4.85 -4.49
N SER A 198 10.64 4.11 -5.15
CA SER A 198 10.64 4.02 -6.61
C SER A 198 10.35 5.36 -7.28
N TYR A 199 9.49 6.20 -6.70
CA TYR A 199 9.15 7.52 -7.21
C TYR A 199 10.25 8.55 -6.97
N GLU A 200 10.84 8.57 -5.78
CA GLU A 200 11.79 9.62 -5.38
C GLU A 200 13.24 9.28 -5.71
N LYS A 201 13.59 8.01 -5.75
CA LYS A 201 14.99 7.54 -5.79
C LYS A 201 15.30 6.66 -7.00
N TYR A 202 14.53 6.73 -8.07
CA TYR A 202 14.77 5.92 -9.27
C TYR A 202 16.17 6.16 -9.85
N GLN A 203 16.69 7.39 -9.84
CA GLN A 203 18.05 7.71 -10.29
C GLN A 203 19.12 7.05 -9.39
N ALA A 204 18.87 6.95 -8.07
CA ALA A 204 19.76 6.23 -7.17
C ALA A 204 19.73 4.72 -7.45
N TYR A 205 18.56 4.17 -7.76
CA TYR A 205 18.40 2.79 -8.20
C TYR A 205 19.16 2.50 -9.49
N LEU A 206 19.10 3.38 -10.49
CA LEU A 206 19.87 3.23 -11.74
C LEU A 206 21.39 3.28 -11.46
N ALA A 207 21.84 4.23 -10.65
CA ALA A 207 23.25 4.33 -10.27
C ALA A 207 23.75 3.06 -9.54
N TRP A 208 22.91 2.49 -8.65
CA TRP A 208 23.22 1.22 -8.00
C TRP A 208 23.33 0.07 -9.01
N ARG A 209 22.37 -0.05 -9.94
CA ARG A 209 22.39 -1.10 -10.98
C ARG A 209 23.64 -1.05 -11.86
N HIS A 210 24.08 0.17 -12.22
CA HIS A 210 25.32 0.34 -13.00
C HIS A 210 26.56 -0.11 -12.22
N GLN A 211 26.64 0.21 -10.93
CA GLN A 211 27.75 -0.21 -10.07
C GLN A 211 27.78 -1.73 -9.86
N ASP A 212 26.62 -2.35 -9.60
CA ASP A 212 26.49 -3.78 -9.31
C ASP A 212 26.85 -4.67 -10.51
N LYS A 213 26.50 -4.23 -11.73
CA LYS A 213 26.80 -4.97 -12.97
C LYS A 213 28.24 -4.87 -13.44
N GLY A 214 29.12 -4.15 -12.72
CA GLY A 214 30.50 -3.93 -13.15
C GLY A 214 30.63 -3.21 -14.49
N GLN A 215 29.53 -2.66 -15.03
CA GLN A 215 29.53 -1.82 -16.22
C GLN A 215 30.09 -0.46 -15.85
N MET A 216 31.43 -0.35 -15.76
CA MET A 216 32.11 0.90 -16.05
C MET A 216 31.72 1.28 -17.47
N CYS A 217 30.74 2.17 -17.64
CA CYS A 217 30.55 2.82 -18.93
C CYS A 217 31.84 3.55 -19.26
N LEU A 218 32.59 3.04 -20.26
CA LEU A 218 33.82 3.63 -20.79
C LEU A 218 33.63 5.10 -21.22
N PHE A 219 32.39 5.61 -21.25
CA PHE A 219 32.03 6.95 -21.71
C PHE A 219 31.38 7.83 -20.63
N ASN A 220 31.23 7.37 -19.37
CA ASN A 220 30.58 8.17 -18.35
C ASN A 220 31.64 8.83 -17.45
N THR A 221 32.17 9.96 -17.90
CA THR A 221 33.13 10.82 -17.18
C THR A 221 32.48 11.68 -16.09
N GLY A 222 31.22 11.46 -15.77
CA GLY A 222 30.51 12.15 -14.68
C GLY A 222 30.89 11.61 -13.30
N PRO A 223 30.84 12.44 -12.24
CA PRO A 223 31.13 12.02 -10.89
C PRO A 223 30.16 10.90 -10.49
N THR A 224 30.69 9.74 -10.15
CA THR A 224 29.91 8.61 -9.66
C THR A 224 29.25 9.00 -8.34
N ARG A 225 27.94 9.17 -8.33
CA ARG A 225 27.17 9.50 -7.13
C ARG A 225 27.45 8.45 -6.05
N LYS A 226 28.00 8.86 -4.92
CA LYS A 226 28.18 7.98 -3.77
C LYS A 226 26.82 7.68 -3.15
N LEU A 227 26.39 6.42 -3.17
CA LEU A 227 25.16 5.98 -2.56
C LEU A 227 25.33 5.73 -1.06
N SER A 228 24.36 6.14 -0.26
CA SER A 228 24.29 5.76 1.16
C SER A 228 23.99 4.26 1.30
N ASN A 229 24.29 3.69 2.45
CA ASN A 229 23.96 2.27 2.73
C ASN A 229 22.44 2.02 2.57
N GLY A 230 21.58 2.93 3.06
CA GLY A 230 20.15 2.82 2.88
C GLY A 230 19.73 2.82 1.40
N GLU A 231 20.30 3.70 0.57
CA GLU A 231 20.02 3.71 -0.87
C GLU A 231 20.49 2.41 -1.56
N ARG A 232 21.62 1.85 -1.16
CA ARG A 232 22.15 0.59 -1.72
C ARG A 232 21.24 -0.61 -1.39
N TYR A 233 20.89 -0.81 -0.11
CA TYR A 233 20.04 -1.91 0.31
C TYR A 233 18.62 -1.80 -0.23
N ARG A 234 18.03 -0.59 -0.22
CA ARG A 234 16.70 -0.36 -0.77
C ARG A 234 16.65 -0.50 -2.30
N SER A 235 17.70 -0.08 -3.01
CA SER A 235 17.82 -0.32 -4.46
C SER A 235 17.91 -1.81 -4.78
N ARG A 236 18.70 -2.56 -4.01
CA ARG A 236 18.79 -4.01 -4.13
C ARG A 236 17.43 -4.68 -3.88
N LEU A 237 16.72 -4.25 -2.83
CA LEU A 237 15.40 -4.78 -2.51
C LEU A 237 14.37 -4.47 -3.61
N LEU A 238 14.37 -3.25 -4.15
CA LEU A 238 13.51 -2.86 -5.27
C LEU A 238 13.78 -3.70 -6.52
N TYR A 239 15.06 -3.99 -6.79
CA TYR A 239 15.45 -4.86 -7.90
C TYR A 239 14.94 -6.29 -7.71
N GLN A 240 15.14 -6.88 -6.53
CA GLN A 240 14.67 -8.24 -6.24
C GLN A 240 13.14 -8.33 -6.31
N PHE A 241 12.45 -7.31 -5.80
CA PHE A 241 10.99 -7.21 -5.91
C PHE A 241 10.52 -7.20 -7.37
N ASP A 242 11.13 -6.38 -8.24
CA ASP A 242 10.81 -6.30 -9.68
C ASP A 242 11.06 -7.66 -10.37
N VAL A 243 12.18 -8.32 -10.07
CA VAL A 243 12.49 -9.66 -10.61
C VAL A 243 11.43 -10.68 -10.20
N MET A 244 11.13 -10.79 -8.90
CA MET A 244 10.13 -11.74 -8.40
C MET A 244 8.74 -11.49 -8.98
N CYS A 245 8.33 -10.24 -9.13
CA CYS A 245 7.04 -9.89 -9.75
C CYS A 245 6.98 -10.29 -11.23
N LYS A 246 8.07 -10.12 -11.98
CA LYS A 246 8.18 -10.52 -13.40
C LYS A 246 8.16 -12.03 -13.59
N GLU A 247 8.93 -12.77 -12.79
CA GLU A 247 8.96 -14.23 -12.82
C GLU A 247 7.57 -14.84 -12.61
N ARG A 248 6.77 -14.22 -11.75
CA ARG A 248 5.40 -14.66 -11.43
C ARG A 248 4.32 -13.99 -12.28
N LYS A 249 4.69 -13.13 -13.23
CA LYS A 249 3.78 -12.43 -14.14
C LYS A 249 2.68 -11.65 -13.40
N LEU A 250 3.04 -10.96 -12.33
CA LEU A 250 2.09 -10.20 -11.50
C LEU A 250 1.69 -8.86 -12.09
N GLY A 251 2.23 -8.49 -13.26
CA GLY A 251 1.86 -7.27 -13.98
C GLY A 251 2.32 -5.97 -13.33
N VAL A 252 3.28 -6.04 -12.40
CA VAL A 252 3.95 -4.87 -11.84
C VAL A 252 5.07 -4.45 -12.78
N SER A 253 5.11 -3.16 -13.16
CA SER A 253 6.16 -2.54 -13.97
C SER A 253 6.94 -1.53 -13.14
N LEU A 254 8.28 -1.55 -13.27
CA LEU A 254 9.18 -0.57 -12.67
C LEU A 254 9.78 0.36 -13.73
N HIS A 255 9.99 -0.14 -14.96
CA HIS A 255 10.82 0.54 -15.95
C HIS A 255 10.02 1.43 -16.90
N GLU A 256 8.77 1.10 -17.20
CA GLU A 256 7.96 1.85 -18.18
C GLU A 256 7.73 3.30 -17.76
N GLU A 257 7.44 3.56 -16.47
CA GLU A 257 7.23 4.90 -15.94
C GLU A 257 8.36 5.35 -14.99
N GLN A 258 9.46 4.59 -14.92
CA GLN A 258 10.57 4.84 -13.99
C GLN A 258 10.15 4.86 -12.53
N ARG A 259 9.11 4.07 -12.19
CA ARG A 259 8.50 3.91 -10.87
C ARG A 259 7.64 2.66 -10.84
N LEU A 260 7.32 2.15 -9.65
CA LEU A 260 6.41 1.01 -9.51
C LEU A 260 5.00 1.42 -9.94
N ARG A 261 4.45 0.65 -10.89
CA ARG A 261 3.09 0.80 -11.39
C ARG A 261 2.48 -0.53 -11.81
N THR A 262 1.17 -0.66 -11.60
CA THR A 262 0.36 -1.76 -12.12
C THR A 262 -0.75 -1.18 -12.99
N PHE A 263 -0.80 -1.59 -14.27
CA PHE A 263 -1.80 -1.07 -15.22
C PHE A 263 -3.16 -1.75 -15.08
N ASN A 264 -3.16 -3.05 -14.78
CA ASN A 264 -4.41 -3.77 -14.52
C ASN A 264 -4.69 -3.80 -13.00
N PRO A 265 -5.69 -3.05 -12.51
CA PRO A 265 -6.01 -2.98 -11.09
C PRO A 265 -6.56 -4.29 -10.49
N LEU A 266 -6.85 -5.30 -11.32
CA LEU A 266 -7.26 -6.62 -10.87
C LEU A 266 -6.08 -7.51 -10.48
N ASN A 267 -4.85 -7.14 -10.83
CA ASN A 267 -3.67 -7.87 -10.40
C ASN A 267 -3.56 -7.87 -8.87
N PRO A 268 -3.08 -8.95 -8.27
CA PRO A 268 -3.06 -9.11 -6.82
C PRO A 268 -2.10 -8.14 -6.10
N ILE A 269 -1.08 -7.63 -6.83
CA ILE A 269 -0.20 -6.55 -6.36
C ILE A 269 -0.44 -5.35 -7.26
N ASN A 270 -0.95 -4.26 -6.70
CA ASN A 270 -1.45 -3.12 -7.43
C ASN A 270 -0.86 -1.81 -6.90
N PHE A 271 0.07 -1.21 -7.66
CA PHE A 271 0.60 0.13 -7.43
C PHE A 271 -0.08 1.11 -8.36
N TRP A 272 -0.70 2.15 -7.82
CA TRP A 272 -1.41 3.13 -8.62
C TRP A 272 -1.26 4.56 -8.08
N PRO A 273 -1.01 5.54 -8.99
CA PRO A 273 -0.98 6.93 -8.60
C PRO A 273 -2.41 7.43 -8.40
N TYR A 274 -2.63 8.17 -7.33
CA TYR A 274 -3.87 8.90 -7.15
C TYR A 274 -3.95 10.04 -8.19
N THR A 275 -5.09 10.11 -8.86
CA THR A 275 -5.41 11.22 -9.75
C THR A 275 -6.71 11.86 -9.25
N PRO A 276 -6.67 13.12 -8.77
CA PRO A 276 -7.86 13.84 -8.34
C PRO A 276 -8.93 13.90 -9.44
N GLN A 277 -10.18 13.64 -9.08
CA GLN A 277 -11.30 13.49 -10.02
C GLN A 277 -12.06 14.83 -10.26
N GLY A 278 -11.37 15.94 -10.39
CA GLY A 278 -11.92 17.27 -10.61
C GLY A 278 -11.54 18.25 -9.51
N ASP A 279 -12.19 19.44 -9.50
CA ASP A 279 -11.89 20.51 -8.56
C ASP A 279 -12.19 20.14 -7.09
N TYR A 280 -13.11 19.19 -6.92
CA TYR A 280 -13.47 18.65 -5.61
C TYR A 280 -13.39 17.13 -5.62
N ASP A 281 -12.51 16.59 -4.80
CA ASP A 281 -12.53 15.17 -4.54
C ASP A 281 -13.72 14.79 -3.66
N LYS A 282 -14.35 13.64 -3.92
CA LYS A 282 -15.64 13.25 -3.33
C LYS A 282 -15.55 12.74 -1.89
N ALA A 283 -14.35 12.61 -1.31
CA ALA A 283 -14.21 12.23 0.08
C ALA A 283 -14.55 13.43 1.00
N PRO A 284 -15.32 13.24 2.07
CA PRO A 284 -15.66 14.32 2.99
C PRO A 284 -14.45 14.82 3.77
N THR A 285 -14.54 16.08 4.23
CA THR A 285 -13.51 16.73 5.03
C THR A 285 -14.02 16.97 6.45
N ARG A 286 -13.07 17.12 7.40
CA ARG A 286 -13.40 17.62 8.74
C ARG A 286 -14.17 18.94 8.63
N GLY A 287 -15.28 19.06 9.34
CA GLY A 287 -16.13 20.27 9.34
C GLY A 287 -17.38 20.20 8.46
N GLN A 288 -17.56 19.18 7.64
CA GLN A 288 -18.82 18.95 6.91
C GLN A 288 -19.84 18.09 7.69
N ARG A 289 -19.62 17.86 8.98
CA ARG A 289 -20.65 17.32 9.87
C ARG A 289 -21.67 18.44 10.15
N ARG A 290 -22.77 18.47 9.40
CA ARG A 290 -24.03 19.10 9.79
C ARG A 290 -24.97 18.04 10.32
#